data_8f7597cd05610a364223fcc871c38e40
#
_entry.id   8f7597cd05610a364223fcc871c38e40
#
_cell.length_a   1.000
_cell.length_b   1.000
_cell.length_c   1.000
_cell.angle_alpha   90.00
_cell.angle_beta   90.00
_cell.angle_gamma   90.00
#
_symmetry.space_group_name_H-M   'P 1'
#
loop_
_entity.id
_entity.type
_entity.pdbx_description
1 polymer ?
#
loop_
_entity_poly.entity_id
_entity_poly.type
_entity_poly.pdbx_seq_one_letter_code
_entity_poly.pdbx_strand_id
1 'polypeptide(L)'
;MRPKKMDICYVILPLLLIVSCGFDITTGLKCYCSDCSDGTCDAGEGGRCVTSITKMGGTRADKISYRCLSEENIPIRVQEGKMQGDTPHCMVSATKKHENYIVCCSGQDLCNKDLRPTYAPATTITPGDDDSEAKLQFGTAELVILIACPVLIVSILFMVLFFAYHQCQRNRRGYPLNDVSQETMPFVQQGQSSSTLREMMYEYSGSGSGLPLLVQRTIARQIQVRETIGKGRYGEVYRGRWRGENVAVKIFPSREERSWFREAEIYQTVMLRHENILGFIAADNKDNGTWTQLWLITDYHECGSLFDYLNRTVVSISSMLKLSLSASCGLAHLHMEIIGTEVHAGKPAIAHRDLKSKNILVKNNGTCCIADLGLAVRHDIATDSVDIAPNNRVGTKRYMAPEVLDESINMTHFESFKRADVYAFGLVLWEITRRCSLGGIVEEYQLPFYDLVPSDPSLEEMRKVVCDDKHRPAIPNRWHSHESLRVMARLMKECWYHNAAARLTTLRIKKTLASIANQEDMKI
;
A
#
# COMPACT_ATOMS: atom_id res chain seq x y z
N MET A 1 7.70 30.05 -44.95
CA MET A 1 7.35 28.66 -44.62
C MET A 1 8.57 27.98 -44.03
N ARG A 2 8.61 27.81 -42.71
CA ARG A 2 9.65 27.02 -42.01
C ARG A 2 9.07 25.67 -41.65
N PRO A 3 9.79 24.53 -41.83
CA PRO A 3 9.26 23.23 -41.51
C PRO A 3 9.17 23.05 -39.97
N LYS A 4 8.01 22.58 -39.49
CA LYS A 4 7.79 22.18 -38.11
C LYS A 4 8.76 21.04 -37.76
N LYS A 5 9.66 21.26 -36.81
CA LYS A 5 10.43 20.16 -36.16
C LYS A 5 9.44 19.30 -35.41
N MET A 6 9.24 18.09 -35.89
CA MET A 6 8.52 17.03 -35.18
C MET A 6 9.31 16.67 -33.90
N ASP A 7 8.64 16.73 -32.75
CA ASP A 7 9.24 16.37 -31.47
C ASP A 7 9.56 14.86 -31.43
N ILE A 8 10.84 14.54 -31.44
CA ILE A 8 11.39 13.17 -31.36
C ILE A 8 10.86 12.44 -30.11
N CYS A 9 10.50 13.15 -29.04
CA CYS A 9 9.91 12.58 -27.84
C CYS A 9 8.54 11.90 -28.06
N TYR A 10 7.77 12.30 -29.08
CA TYR A 10 6.46 11.70 -29.38
C TYR A 10 6.55 10.43 -30.24
N VAL A 11 7.68 10.21 -30.91
CA VAL A 11 7.87 9.08 -31.83
C VAL A 11 8.59 7.92 -31.11
N ILE A 12 9.48 8.21 -30.16
CA ILE A 12 10.25 7.17 -29.46
C ILE A 12 9.44 6.49 -28.35
N LEU A 13 8.53 7.21 -27.68
CA LEU A 13 7.73 6.64 -26.59
C LEU A 13 6.75 5.54 -27.04
N PRO A 14 6.00 5.70 -28.16
CA PRO A 14 5.15 4.62 -28.68
C PRO A 14 5.95 3.44 -29.28
N LEU A 15 7.15 3.67 -29.85
CA LEU A 15 8.00 2.60 -30.35
C LEU A 15 8.60 1.73 -29.22
N LEU A 16 8.94 2.33 -28.08
CA LEU A 16 9.37 1.61 -26.88
C LEU A 16 8.22 0.82 -26.23
N LEU A 17 6.99 1.35 -26.25
CA LEU A 17 5.79 0.64 -25.80
C LEU A 17 5.41 -0.52 -26.72
N ILE A 18 5.64 -0.39 -28.04
CA ILE A 18 5.38 -1.49 -29.00
C ILE A 18 6.41 -2.62 -28.85
N VAL A 19 7.67 -2.30 -28.52
CA VAL A 19 8.70 -3.32 -28.25
C VAL A 19 8.51 -3.99 -26.90
N SER A 20 7.93 -3.31 -25.90
CA SER A 20 7.61 -3.90 -24.58
C SER A 20 6.29 -4.68 -24.55
N CYS A 21 5.37 -4.44 -25.49
CA CYS A 21 4.12 -5.21 -25.61
C CYS A 21 4.21 -6.40 -26.58
N GLY A 22 5.37 -6.66 -27.19
CA GLY A 22 5.56 -7.69 -28.21
C GLY A 22 6.07 -9.06 -27.72
N PHE A 23 6.25 -9.28 -26.43
CA PHE A 23 6.67 -10.57 -25.88
C PHE A 23 5.95 -10.85 -24.56
N ASP A 24 4.69 -11.27 -24.64
CA ASP A 24 4.04 -12.07 -23.62
C ASP A 24 2.94 -12.91 -24.29
N ILE A 25 3.37 -13.94 -25.00
CA ILE A 25 2.58 -15.16 -25.18
C ILE A 25 3.36 -16.23 -24.41
N THR A 26 3.27 -16.21 -23.10
CA THR A 26 3.59 -17.35 -22.26
C THR A 26 2.46 -18.37 -22.46
N THR A 27 2.61 -19.22 -23.48
CA THR A 27 1.80 -20.43 -23.58
C THR A 27 2.27 -21.36 -22.46
N GLY A 28 1.47 -21.52 -21.41
CA GLY A 28 1.73 -22.49 -20.36
C GLY A 28 1.93 -23.88 -20.94
N LEU A 29 2.76 -24.72 -20.29
CA LEU A 29 3.09 -26.08 -20.71
C LEU A 29 1.83 -26.95 -20.70
N LYS A 30 1.38 -27.44 -21.84
CA LYS A 30 0.22 -28.34 -21.95
C LYS A 30 0.63 -29.80 -21.76
N CYS A 31 -0.06 -30.48 -20.87
CA CYS A 31 0.17 -31.88 -20.52
C CYS A 31 -1.03 -32.76 -20.92
N TYR A 32 -0.76 -34.04 -21.21
CA TYR A 32 -1.82 -35.02 -21.33
C TYR A 32 -2.44 -35.33 -19.95
N CYS A 33 -3.77 -35.42 -19.87
CA CYS A 33 -4.50 -35.59 -18.61
C CYS A 33 -5.59 -36.66 -18.77
N SER A 34 -5.56 -37.69 -17.90
CA SER A 34 -6.52 -38.80 -17.97
C SER A 34 -7.89 -38.49 -17.40
N ASP A 35 -7.96 -37.54 -16.46
CA ASP A 35 -9.17 -37.19 -15.72
C ASP A 35 -9.79 -35.84 -16.16
N CYS A 36 -9.27 -35.23 -17.25
CA CYS A 36 -9.74 -33.95 -17.78
C CYS A 36 -10.72 -34.14 -18.95
N SER A 37 -11.75 -33.29 -19.05
CA SER A 37 -12.79 -33.36 -20.08
C SER A 37 -12.23 -33.32 -21.52
N ASP A 38 -11.17 -32.55 -21.74
CA ASP A 38 -10.56 -32.33 -23.06
C ASP A 38 -9.28 -33.16 -23.28
N GLY A 39 -8.97 -34.09 -22.37
CA GLY A 39 -7.80 -34.95 -22.43
C GLY A 39 -6.45 -34.22 -22.21
N THR A 40 -6.47 -32.91 -21.93
CA THR A 40 -5.29 -32.08 -21.70
C THR A 40 -5.49 -31.12 -20.53
N CYS A 41 -4.41 -30.69 -19.90
CA CYS A 41 -4.40 -29.65 -18.87
C CYS A 41 -3.20 -28.73 -19.04
N ASP A 42 -3.27 -27.53 -18.50
CA ASP A 42 -2.20 -26.54 -18.49
C ASP A 42 -1.45 -26.58 -17.14
N ALA A 43 -0.14 -26.78 -17.19
CA ALA A 43 0.71 -26.85 -16.00
C ALA A 43 1.18 -25.45 -15.52
N GLY A 44 0.94 -24.40 -16.32
CA GLY A 44 1.41 -23.04 -16.04
C GLY A 44 2.91 -22.85 -16.24
N GLU A 45 3.39 -21.66 -15.95
CA GLU A 45 4.82 -21.32 -16.00
C GLU A 45 5.56 -22.03 -14.87
N GLY A 46 6.67 -22.73 -15.19
CA GLY A 46 7.41 -23.55 -14.23
C GLY A 46 6.77 -24.89 -13.87
N GLY A 47 5.56 -25.18 -14.35
CA GLY A 47 4.85 -26.42 -14.11
C GLY A 47 5.43 -27.62 -14.89
N ARG A 48 4.98 -28.84 -14.53
CA ARG A 48 5.48 -30.10 -15.12
C ARG A 48 4.36 -31.06 -15.47
N CYS A 49 4.56 -31.84 -16.53
CA CYS A 49 3.67 -32.94 -16.92
C CYS A 49 4.07 -34.22 -16.20
N VAL A 50 3.11 -34.95 -15.66
CA VAL A 50 3.33 -36.11 -14.77
C VAL A 50 2.63 -37.35 -15.31
N THR A 51 3.34 -38.49 -15.31
CA THR A 51 2.78 -39.82 -15.52
C THR A 51 3.03 -40.67 -14.28
N SER A 52 1.99 -41.29 -13.73
CA SER A 52 2.10 -42.19 -12.60
C SER A 52 1.54 -43.58 -12.92
N ILE A 53 2.22 -44.61 -12.43
CA ILE A 53 1.73 -46.00 -12.45
C ILE A 53 1.45 -46.45 -11.02
N THR A 54 0.22 -46.91 -10.80
CA THR A 54 -0.21 -47.48 -9.51
C THR A 54 -0.36 -48.99 -9.67
N LYS A 55 0.41 -49.78 -8.88
CA LYS A 55 0.33 -51.23 -8.88
C LYS A 55 -0.94 -51.68 -8.15
N MET A 56 -1.84 -52.27 -8.88
CA MET A 56 -3.07 -52.87 -8.29
C MET A 56 -2.76 -54.32 -7.98
N GLY A 57 -2.69 -54.67 -6.70
CA GLY A 57 -2.44 -56.04 -6.22
C GLY A 57 -3.48 -57.04 -6.75
N GLY A 58 -3.03 -58.17 -7.33
CA GLY A 58 -3.86 -59.23 -7.92
C GLY A 58 -3.79 -59.25 -9.44
N THR A 59 -4.66 -59.98 -10.09
CA THR A 59 -4.70 -60.21 -11.54
C THR A 59 -5.17 -59.00 -12.40
N ARG A 60 -5.18 -57.77 -11.86
CA ARG A 60 -5.57 -56.55 -12.57
C ARG A 60 -4.35 -55.86 -13.14
N ALA A 61 -4.47 -55.36 -14.39
CA ALA A 61 -3.45 -54.55 -15.05
C ALA A 61 -3.19 -53.25 -14.24
N ASP A 62 -1.92 -52.82 -14.23
CA ASP A 62 -1.49 -51.59 -13.58
C ASP A 62 -2.22 -50.37 -14.19
N LYS A 63 -2.67 -49.42 -13.31
CA LYS A 63 -3.36 -48.22 -13.76
C LYS A 63 -2.37 -47.09 -14.01
N ILE A 64 -2.30 -46.61 -15.25
CA ILE A 64 -1.52 -45.46 -15.66
C ILE A 64 -2.44 -44.22 -15.55
N SER A 65 -1.97 -43.13 -14.92
CA SER A 65 -2.66 -41.85 -14.90
C SER A 65 -1.74 -40.69 -15.23
N TYR A 66 -2.27 -39.70 -15.95
CA TYR A 66 -1.57 -38.54 -16.47
C TYR A 66 -2.16 -37.28 -15.84
N ARG A 67 -1.31 -36.33 -15.38
CA ARG A 67 -1.73 -35.09 -14.68
C ARG A 67 -0.77 -33.93 -14.95
N CYS A 68 -1.26 -32.71 -14.71
CA CYS A 68 -0.45 -31.49 -14.59
C CYS A 68 -0.06 -31.23 -13.13
N LEU A 69 1.14 -30.72 -12.90
CA LEU A 69 1.55 -30.14 -11.63
C LEU A 69 2.01 -28.70 -11.88
N SER A 70 1.37 -27.74 -11.22
CA SER A 70 1.86 -26.36 -11.17
C SER A 70 3.03 -26.25 -10.20
N GLU A 71 3.88 -25.23 -10.38
CA GLU A 71 5.07 -24.99 -9.55
C GLU A 71 4.75 -24.94 -8.05
N GLU A 72 3.61 -24.40 -7.67
CA GLU A 72 3.15 -24.29 -6.26
C GLU A 72 2.82 -25.63 -5.61
N ASN A 73 2.55 -26.66 -6.39
CA ASN A 73 2.12 -27.98 -5.94
C ASN A 73 3.19 -29.06 -6.07
N ILE A 74 4.42 -28.70 -6.44
CA ILE A 74 5.54 -29.64 -6.49
C ILE A 74 5.97 -29.98 -5.06
N PRO A 75 5.91 -31.24 -4.60
CA PRO A 75 6.35 -31.60 -3.24
C PRO A 75 7.84 -31.31 -3.07
N ILE A 76 8.23 -30.72 -1.92
CA ILE A 76 9.59 -30.27 -1.55
C ILE A 76 10.66 -31.40 -1.56
N ARG A 77 10.33 -32.63 -1.92
CA ARG A 77 11.22 -33.79 -2.00
C ARG A 77 11.39 -34.31 -3.42
N VAL A 78 11.59 -33.43 -4.39
CA VAL A 78 12.05 -33.84 -5.72
C VAL A 78 13.57 -33.65 -5.74
N GLN A 79 14.34 -34.73 -5.53
CA GLN A 79 15.78 -34.72 -5.82
C GLN A 79 15.96 -34.69 -7.33
N GLU A 80 16.68 -33.70 -7.83
CA GLU A 80 17.16 -33.67 -9.21
C GLU A 80 18.11 -34.84 -9.42
N GLY A 81 17.61 -35.87 -10.12
CA GLY A 81 18.42 -36.99 -10.59
C GLY A 81 19.22 -36.56 -11.83
N LYS A 82 20.49 -37.01 -11.93
CA LYS A 82 21.40 -36.77 -13.06
C LYS A 82 20.73 -37.05 -14.40
N MET A 83 20.98 -36.17 -15.38
CA MET A 83 20.55 -36.27 -16.76
C MET A 83 20.98 -37.58 -17.39
N GLN A 84 20.04 -38.25 -18.04
CA GLN A 84 20.31 -39.23 -19.04
C GLN A 84 19.46 -38.87 -20.28
N GLY A 85 20.08 -38.21 -21.27
CA GLY A 85 19.40 -37.64 -22.43
C GLY A 85 18.79 -36.26 -22.20
N ASP A 86 18.48 -35.53 -23.25
CA ASP A 86 18.09 -34.10 -23.29
C ASP A 86 16.76 -33.73 -22.59
N THR A 87 16.23 -34.55 -21.68
CA THR A 87 15.00 -34.24 -20.93
C THR A 87 15.20 -34.37 -19.43
N PRO A 88 14.87 -33.33 -18.63
CA PRO A 88 14.94 -33.40 -17.18
C PRO A 88 13.85 -34.36 -16.65
N HIS A 89 14.23 -35.39 -15.91
CA HIS A 89 13.32 -36.32 -15.25
C HIS A 89 13.23 -35.98 -13.77
N CYS A 90 12.01 -35.89 -13.22
CA CYS A 90 11.82 -35.87 -11.79
C CYS A 90 11.37 -37.23 -11.27
N MET A 91 12.06 -37.75 -10.23
CA MET A 91 11.66 -38.98 -9.53
C MET A 91 11.08 -38.63 -8.16
N VAL A 92 9.87 -39.12 -7.88
CA VAL A 92 9.27 -39.04 -6.54
C VAL A 92 9.42 -40.38 -5.83
N SER A 93 10.05 -40.37 -4.66
CA SER A 93 10.28 -41.55 -3.82
C SER A 93 8.97 -42.20 -3.36
N ALA A 94 8.89 -43.53 -3.47
CA ALA A 94 7.78 -44.35 -3.00
C ALA A 94 7.53 -44.21 -1.51
N THR A 95 6.28 -43.95 -1.11
CA THR A 95 5.83 -44.09 0.24
C THR A 95 5.52 -45.56 0.56
N LYS A 96 5.95 -46.06 1.75
CA LYS A 96 5.91 -47.46 2.20
C LYS A 96 4.53 -48.16 2.20
N LYS A 97 3.47 -47.56 1.66
CA LYS A 97 2.12 -48.15 1.69
C LYS A 97 1.48 -48.42 0.32
N HIS A 98 1.94 -47.76 -0.75
CA HIS A 98 1.53 -48.04 -2.15
C HIS A 98 2.73 -47.81 -3.06
N GLU A 99 3.11 -48.81 -3.86
CA GLU A 99 4.17 -48.68 -4.86
C GLU A 99 3.62 -47.84 -6.05
N ASN A 100 3.71 -46.51 -5.95
CA ASN A 100 3.43 -45.60 -7.05
C ASN A 100 4.74 -45.10 -7.64
N TYR A 101 4.96 -45.36 -8.92
CA TYR A 101 6.10 -44.84 -9.68
C TYR A 101 5.64 -43.64 -10.48
N ILE A 102 6.34 -42.51 -10.32
CA ILE A 102 5.98 -41.24 -10.94
C ILE A 102 7.17 -40.73 -11.74
N VAL A 103 6.94 -40.38 -13.01
CA VAL A 103 7.91 -39.76 -13.92
C VAL A 103 7.30 -38.45 -14.41
N CYS A 104 8.08 -37.39 -14.52
CA CYS A 104 7.63 -36.12 -15.05
C CYS A 104 8.57 -35.61 -16.14
N CYS A 105 8.05 -34.72 -16.97
CA CYS A 105 8.79 -34.03 -18.03
C CYS A 105 8.39 -32.54 -18.08
N SER A 106 9.33 -31.76 -18.63
CA SER A 106 9.12 -30.34 -18.93
C SER A 106 9.86 -30.01 -20.24
N GLY A 107 9.40 -29.00 -20.94
CA GLY A 107 10.10 -28.50 -22.14
C GLY A 107 9.38 -28.70 -23.48
N GLN A 108 8.42 -29.62 -23.58
CA GLN A 108 7.57 -29.77 -24.76
C GLN A 108 6.13 -30.07 -24.36
N ASP A 109 5.16 -29.53 -25.09
CA ASP A 109 3.75 -29.86 -24.91
C ASP A 109 3.48 -31.35 -25.08
N LEU A 110 2.62 -31.87 -24.20
CA LEU A 110 2.20 -33.31 -24.19
C LEU A 110 3.33 -34.31 -23.97
N CYS A 111 4.49 -33.91 -23.44
CA CYS A 111 5.67 -34.74 -23.23
C CYS A 111 5.39 -36.01 -22.39
N ASN A 112 4.37 -35.99 -21.53
CA ASN A 112 3.99 -37.12 -20.69
C ASN A 112 3.17 -38.21 -21.40
N LYS A 113 2.71 -37.99 -22.66
CA LYS A 113 1.84 -38.94 -23.39
C LYS A 113 2.54 -40.25 -23.69
N ASP A 114 3.84 -40.19 -24.03
CA ASP A 114 4.65 -41.36 -24.43
C ASP A 114 5.59 -41.85 -23.31
N LEU A 115 5.59 -41.15 -22.15
CA LEU A 115 6.38 -41.52 -20.97
C LEU A 115 5.79 -42.75 -20.28
N ARG A 116 6.54 -43.88 -20.31
CA ARG A 116 6.17 -45.10 -19.58
C ARG A 116 7.17 -45.34 -18.46
N PRO A 117 6.79 -45.20 -17.21
CA PRO A 117 7.64 -45.56 -16.08
C PRO A 117 7.92 -47.05 -16.12
N THR A 118 9.20 -47.45 -16.04
CA THR A 118 9.63 -48.86 -16.00
C THR A 118 10.07 -49.20 -14.57
N TYR A 119 9.70 -50.39 -14.11
CA TYR A 119 10.18 -50.94 -12.84
C TYR A 119 11.65 -51.33 -12.99
N ALA A 120 12.60 -50.58 -12.43
CA ALA A 120 14.01 -50.98 -12.34
C ALA A 120 14.27 -51.64 -10.96
N PRO A 121 14.88 -52.84 -10.91
CA PRO A 121 15.30 -53.43 -9.64
C PRO A 121 16.49 -52.62 -9.07
N ALA A 122 16.51 -52.43 -7.77
CA ALA A 122 17.58 -51.77 -7.05
C ALA A 122 18.91 -52.50 -7.28
N THR A 123 19.80 -51.95 -8.09
CA THR A 123 21.19 -52.41 -8.21
C THR A 123 22.10 -51.45 -7.45
N THR A 124 22.84 -52.00 -6.54
CA THR A 124 23.97 -51.43 -5.81
C THR A 124 25.03 -50.97 -6.81
N ILE A 125 25.39 -49.70 -6.80
CA ILE A 125 26.45 -49.18 -7.64
C ILE A 125 27.73 -49.05 -6.81
N THR A 126 28.76 -49.82 -7.17
CA THR A 126 30.16 -49.57 -6.83
C THR A 126 30.72 -48.52 -7.82
N PRO A 127 31.66 -47.65 -7.36
CA PRO A 127 32.20 -46.61 -8.26
C PRO A 127 33.25 -47.18 -9.17
N GLY A 128 33.11 -46.92 -10.45
CA GLY A 128 34.08 -47.20 -11.49
C GLY A 128 34.18 -46.02 -12.44
N ASP A 129 35.39 -45.51 -12.54
CA ASP A 129 35.82 -44.45 -13.46
C ASP A 129 35.53 -44.82 -14.91
N ASP A 130 35.05 -43.84 -15.67
CA ASP A 130 35.55 -43.62 -17.04
C ASP A 130 35.07 -42.25 -17.58
N ASP A 131 36.10 -41.45 -17.89
CA ASP A 131 36.04 -40.17 -18.59
C ASP A 131 35.64 -40.34 -20.07
N SER A 132 34.69 -39.54 -20.52
CA SER A 132 34.70 -39.00 -21.88
C SER A 132 33.87 -37.71 -21.95
N GLU A 133 34.51 -36.62 -21.61
CA GLU A 133 34.05 -35.25 -21.89
C GLU A 133 34.21 -34.94 -23.38
N ALA A 134 33.11 -34.74 -24.10
CA ALA A 134 33.14 -34.00 -25.35
C ALA A 134 33.20 -32.49 -25.02
N LYS A 135 34.43 -31.97 -24.89
CA LYS A 135 34.70 -30.53 -24.76
C LYS A 135 34.45 -29.84 -26.08
N LEU A 136 33.39 -29.02 -26.18
CA LEU A 136 33.37 -27.94 -27.14
C LEU A 136 34.41 -26.89 -26.65
N GLN A 137 35.63 -26.95 -27.22
CA GLN A 137 36.67 -25.94 -27.00
C GLN A 137 36.34 -24.71 -27.85
N PHE A 138 35.66 -23.71 -27.24
CA PHE A 138 35.70 -22.36 -27.79
C PHE A 138 37.07 -21.75 -27.46
N GLY A 139 37.75 -21.22 -28.49
CA GLY A 139 38.96 -20.47 -28.29
C GLY A 139 38.73 -19.27 -27.35
N THR A 140 39.72 -18.95 -26.50
CA THR A 140 39.62 -17.85 -25.56
C THR A 140 39.23 -16.51 -26.20
N ALA A 141 39.57 -16.31 -27.48
CA ALA A 141 39.17 -15.15 -28.28
C ALA A 141 37.68 -15.12 -28.62
N GLU A 142 37.06 -16.25 -28.92
CA GLU A 142 35.63 -16.35 -29.24
C GLU A 142 34.77 -16.14 -27.98
N LEU A 143 35.21 -16.66 -26.84
CA LEU A 143 34.50 -16.46 -25.54
C LEU A 143 34.52 -15.00 -25.12
N VAL A 144 35.64 -14.29 -25.32
CA VAL A 144 35.77 -12.85 -25.04
C VAL A 144 34.84 -12.02 -25.93
N ILE A 145 34.72 -12.36 -27.21
CA ILE A 145 33.83 -11.65 -28.14
C ILE A 145 32.36 -11.90 -27.76
N LEU A 146 31.98 -13.11 -27.37
CA LEU A 146 30.63 -13.50 -27.04
C LEU A 146 30.11 -12.82 -25.75
N ILE A 147 31.00 -12.46 -24.83
CA ILE A 147 30.67 -11.77 -23.59
C ILE A 147 30.84 -10.25 -23.73
N ALA A 148 31.89 -9.78 -24.41
CA ALA A 148 32.19 -8.36 -24.50
C ALA A 148 31.25 -7.60 -25.45
N CYS A 149 30.79 -8.20 -26.54
CA CYS A 149 29.88 -7.55 -27.48
C CYS A 149 28.51 -7.21 -26.89
N PRO A 150 27.80 -8.11 -26.20
CA PRO A 150 26.52 -7.77 -25.56
C PRO A 150 26.68 -6.70 -24.48
N VAL A 151 27.75 -6.75 -23.67
CA VAL A 151 28.02 -5.76 -22.61
C VAL A 151 28.28 -4.37 -23.21
N LEU A 152 29.04 -4.29 -24.31
CA LEU A 152 29.27 -3.03 -25.02
C LEU A 152 27.99 -2.48 -25.64
N ILE A 153 27.15 -3.32 -26.25
CA ILE A 153 25.87 -2.88 -26.84
C ILE A 153 24.95 -2.34 -25.75
N VAL A 154 24.81 -3.03 -24.63
CA VAL A 154 24.01 -2.58 -23.50
C VAL A 154 24.54 -1.27 -22.92
N SER A 155 25.87 -1.13 -22.79
CA SER A 155 26.49 0.09 -22.28
C SER A 155 26.27 1.28 -23.21
N ILE A 156 26.37 1.07 -24.54
CA ILE A 156 26.11 2.12 -25.55
C ILE A 156 24.62 2.51 -25.53
N LEU A 157 23.70 1.55 -25.43
CA LEU A 157 22.27 1.80 -25.28
C LEU A 157 21.96 2.61 -24.02
N PHE A 158 22.56 2.27 -22.89
CA PHE A 158 22.43 3.03 -21.64
C PHE A 158 22.95 4.46 -21.79
N MET A 159 24.10 4.64 -22.44
CA MET A 159 24.67 5.97 -22.68
C MET A 159 23.79 6.81 -23.59
N VAL A 160 23.25 6.24 -24.66
CA VAL A 160 22.34 6.93 -25.59
C VAL A 160 21.04 7.32 -24.87
N LEU A 161 20.47 6.43 -24.07
CA LEU A 161 19.26 6.70 -23.26
C LEU A 161 19.53 7.77 -22.20
N PHE A 162 20.68 7.73 -21.54
CA PHE A 162 21.09 8.73 -20.57
C PHE A 162 21.26 10.11 -21.22
N PHE A 163 21.92 10.20 -22.35
CA PHE A 163 22.06 11.45 -23.09
C PHE A 163 20.72 11.94 -23.63
N ALA A 164 19.87 11.08 -24.17
CA ALA A 164 18.54 11.44 -24.64
C ALA A 164 17.66 11.96 -23.47
N TYR A 165 17.71 11.29 -22.31
CA TYR A 165 17.04 11.74 -21.09
C TYR A 165 17.57 13.09 -20.60
N HIS A 166 18.88 13.30 -20.57
CA HIS A 166 19.51 14.57 -20.19
C HIS A 166 19.18 15.69 -21.19
N GLN A 167 19.15 15.38 -22.48
CA GLN A 167 18.77 16.33 -23.53
C GLN A 167 17.29 16.72 -23.41
N CYS A 168 16.43 15.74 -23.11
CA CYS A 168 15.00 15.98 -22.88
C CYS A 168 14.76 16.83 -21.62
N GLN A 169 15.53 16.62 -20.56
CA GLN A 169 15.52 17.46 -19.37
C GLN A 169 16.06 18.89 -19.64
N ARG A 170 17.10 19.02 -20.48
CA ARG A 170 17.63 20.32 -20.88
C ARG A 170 16.63 21.13 -21.72
N ASN A 171 15.93 20.46 -22.63
CA ASN A 171 14.90 21.11 -23.45
C ASN A 171 13.63 21.48 -22.66
N ARG A 172 13.33 20.79 -21.55
CA ARG A 172 12.25 21.19 -20.63
C ARG A 172 12.58 22.41 -19.78
N ARG A 173 13.86 22.82 -19.70
CA ARG A 173 14.33 24.01 -18.95
C ARG A 173 14.46 25.26 -19.84
N GLY A 174 14.15 25.16 -21.13
CA GLY A 174 14.30 26.25 -22.08
C GLY A 174 12.99 26.94 -22.38
N TYR A 175 12.44 27.74 -21.46
CA TYR A 175 11.65 28.90 -21.82
C TYR A 175 12.53 30.12 -21.56
N PRO A 176 12.69 31.06 -22.56
CA PRO A 176 13.52 32.23 -22.36
C PRO A 176 12.78 33.21 -21.46
N LEU A 177 13.30 33.44 -20.27
CA LEU A 177 13.04 34.64 -19.51
C LEU A 177 14.14 35.64 -19.92
N ASN A 178 13.72 36.68 -20.60
CA ASN A 178 14.54 37.86 -20.79
C ASN A 178 14.86 38.47 -19.43
N ASP A 179 16.12 38.78 -19.28
CA ASP A 179 16.77 39.75 -18.40
C ASP A 179 16.04 40.19 -17.13
N VAL A 180 16.46 39.64 -16.00
CA VAL A 180 16.84 40.42 -14.79
C VAL A 180 17.91 39.65 -14.03
N SER A 181 19.04 40.30 -13.89
CA SER A 181 20.23 40.11 -13.05
C SER A 181 20.29 38.89 -12.11
N GLN A 182 21.40 38.14 -12.31
CA GLN A 182 22.00 37.19 -11.37
C GLN A 182 22.09 37.76 -9.95
N GLU A 183 21.31 37.20 -9.03
CA GLU A 183 21.71 37.11 -7.63
C GLU A 183 21.58 35.68 -7.17
N THR A 184 22.69 35.19 -6.73
CA THR A 184 23.00 33.85 -6.22
C THR A 184 22.02 33.44 -5.13
N MET A 185 21.24 32.37 -5.38
CA MET A 185 20.62 31.60 -4.29
C MET A 185 21.71 30.89 -3.48
N PRO A 186 21.70 30.96 -2.16
CA PRO A 186 22.58 30.15 -1.36
C PRO A 186 22.15 28.68 -1.51
N PHE A 187 23.10 27.88 -1.97
CA PHE A 187 23.07 26.43 -2.00
C PHE A 187 22.98 25.94 -0.56
N VAL A 188 21.86 25.36 -0.18
CA VAL A 188 21.74 24.64 1.10
C VAL A 188 22.57 23.38 0.98
N GLN A 189 23.76 23.41 1.58
CA GLN A 189 24.59 22.23 1.79
C GLN A 189 23.79 21.19 2.59
N GLN A 190 23.60 20.04 1.99
CA GLN A 190 23.19 18.83 2.67
C GLN A 190 24.30 18.41 3.66
N GLY A 191 24.01 18.54 4.93
CA GLY A 191 24.85 18.00 5.97
C GLY A 191 24.86 18.89 7.20
N GLN A 192 23.84 18.79 8.02
CA GLN A 192 23.92 18.86 9.49
C GLN A 192 22.50 18.80 10.09
N SER A 193 22.34 17.87 11.03
CA SER A 193 21.36 17.82 12.13
C SER A 193 20.07 18.63 11.96
N SER A 194 18.97 17.95 12.10
CA SER A 194 17.60 18.46 12.20
C SER A 194 17.51 19.81 12.91
N SER A 195 17.73 20.90 12.18
CA SER A 195 17.17 22.18 12.56
C SER A 195 15.66 22.01 12.38
N THR A 196 14.97 21.94 13.48
CA THR A 196 13.53 21.80 13.55
C THR A 196 12.90 22.94 12.74
N LEU A 197 11.82 22.67 12.02
CA LEU A 197 10.96 23.70 11.41
C LEU A 197 10.75 24.90 12.35
N ARG A 198 10.82 24.67 13.65
CA ARG A 198 10.77 25.67 14.72
C ARG A 198 11.94 26.64 14.69
N GLU A 199 13.18 26.20 14.42
CA GLU A 199 14.35 27.07 14.27
C GLU A 199 14.29 27.88 12.98
N MET A 200 13.89 27.24 11.85
CA MET A 200 13.67 27.97 10.60
C MET A 200 12.59 29.03 10.73
N MET A 201 11.51 28.79 11.47
CA MET A 201 10.44 29.77 11.66
C MET A 201 10.82 30.90 12.63
N TYR A 202 11.64 30.63 13.63
CA TYR A 202 12.18 31.68 14.51
C TYR A 202 13.20 32.56 13.78
N GLU A 203 13.98 32.01 12.88
CA GLU A 203 14.91 32.79 12.06
C GLU A 203 14.21 33.71 11.05
N TYR A 204 12.99 33.34 10.60
CA TYR A 204 12.18 34.16 9.67
C TYR A 204 11.11 34.99 10.37
N SER A 205 10.91 34.86 11.67
CA SER A 205 9.92 35.58 12.48
C SER A 205 10.49 36.85 13.14
N GLY A 206 11.57 37.37 12.60
CA GLY A 206 12.16 38.64 13.04
C GLY A 206 11.21 39.79 12.89
N SER A 207 10.65 40.23 14.01
CA SER A 207 9.93 41.49 14.15
C SER A 207 10.79 42.65 13.69
N GLY A 208 10.47 43.22 12.54
CA GLY A 208 10.69 44.62 12.26
C GLY A 208 12.10 45.18 12.30
N SER A 209 12.97 44.79 11.40
CA SER A 209 14.02 45.68 10.90
C SER A 209 14.37 45.30 9.46
N GLY A 210 13.81 46.06 8.51
CA GLY A 210 14.49 46.54 7.32
C GLY A 210 15.21 45.55 6.41
N LEU A 211 14.84 44.26 6.38
CA LEU A 211 15.17 43.46 5.20
C LEU A 211 14.25 43.93 4.08
N PRO A 212 14.78 44.29 2.89
CA PRO A 212 13.95 44.60 1.77
C PRO A 212 13.00 43.42 1.59
N LEU A 213 11.70 43.70 1.50
CA LEU A 213 10.64 42.79 1.12
C LEU A 213 10.93 42.28 -0.31
N LEU A 214 11.99 41.53 -0.46
CA LEU A 214 12.18 40.60 -1.55
C LEU A 214 11.02 39.63 -1.41
N VAL A 215 10.03 39.93 -2.24
CA VAL A 215 8.77 39.24 -2.39
C VAL A 215 9.04 37.76 -2.52
N GLN A 216 9.27 37.07 -1.42
CA GLN A 216 9.05 35.65 -1.35
C GLN A 216 7.56 35.50 -1.63
N ARG A 217 7.25 35.14 -2.87
CA ARG A 217 5.90 34.79 -3.28
C ARG A 217 5.53 33.53 -2.55
N THR A 218 5.10 33.66 -1.30
CA THR A 218 4.63 32.54 -0.51
C THR A 218 3.51 31.85 -1.25
N ILE A 219 3.39 30.54 -1.08
CA ILE A 219 2.35 29.75 -1.72
C ILE A 219 0.97 30.30 -1.32
N ALA A 220 0.79 30.71 -0.08
CA ALA A 220 -0.44 31.29 0.44
C ALA A 220 -0.89 32.55 -0.33
N ARG A 221 0.07 33.38 -0.83
CA ARG A 221 -0.26 34.57 -1.62
C ARG A 221 -0.74 34.23 -3.04
N GLN A 222 -0.35 33.08 -3.57
CA GLN A 222 -0.76 32.63 -4.90
C GLN A 222 -2.13 31.92 -4.89
N ILE A 223 -2.66 31.58 -3.71
CA ILE A 223 -3.93 30.86 -3.59
C ILE A 223 -5.08 31.85 -3.50
N GLN A 224 -6.07 31.64 -4.36
CA GLN A 224 -7.37 32.29 -4.28
C GLN A 224 -8.30 31.44 -3.42
N VAL A 225 -8.55 31.87 -2.20
CA VAL A 225 -9.52 31.24 -1.30
C VAL A 225 -10.93 31.45 -1.83
N ARG A 226 -11.75 30.42 -1.76
CA ARG A 226 -13.14 30.41 -2.21
C ARG A 226 -14.08 30.10 -1.04
N GLU A 227 -14.98 29.16 -1.22
CA GLU A 227 -15.98 28.79 -0.22
C GLU A 227 -15.38 27.96 0.94
N THR A 228 -16.01 28.10 2.10
CA THR A 228 -15.73 27.26 3.28
C THR A 228 -16.30 25.86 3.03
N ILE A 229 -15.46 24.83 3.19
CA ILE A 229 -15.82 23.43 3.00
C ILE A 229 -15.86 22.65 4.32
N GLY A 230 -15.38 23.23 5.41
CA GLY A 230 -15.42 22.62 6.73
C GLY A 230 -15.08 23.59 7.86
N LYS A 231 -15.59 23.30 9.05
CA LYS A 231 -15.24 23.98 10.30
C LYS A 231 -14.73 22.95 11.28
N GLY A 232 -13.49 23.13 11.71
CA GLY A 232 -12.84 22.28 12.69
C GLY A 232 -12.65 22.98 14.02
N ARG A 233 -12.21 22.24 15.03
CA ARG A 233 -11.94 22.76 16.38
C ARG A 233 -10.88 23.87 16.38
N TYR A 234 -9.87 23.75 15.51
CA TYR A 234 -8.69 24.61 15.50
C TYR A 234 -8.67 25.60 14.34
N GLY A 235 -9.66 25.56 13.44
CA GLY A 235 -9.71 26.45 12.29
C GLY A 235 -10.79 26.09 11.28
N GLU A 236 -10.87 26.87 10.23
CA GLU A 236 -11.82 26.68 9.13
C GLU A 236 -11.07 26.15 7.89
N VAL A 237 -11.71 25.28 7.13
CA VAL A 237 -11.17 24.72 5.90
C VAL A 237 -11.90 25.32 4.69
N TYR A 238 -11.13 25.82 3.76
CA TYR A 238 -11.62 26.46 2.54
C TYR A 238 -11.17 25.69 1.32
N ARG A 239 -11.98 25.70 0.26
CA ARG A 239 -11.50 25.39 -1.07
C ARG A 239 -10.71 26.60 -1.59
N GLY A 240 -9.52 26.36 -2.07
CA GLY A 240 -8.68 27.34 -2.75
C GLY A 240 -8.36 26.93 -4.19
N ARG A 241 -7.90 27.87 -5.00
CA ARG A 241 -7.39 27.61 -6.34
C ARG A 241 -5.94 28.06 -6.43
N TRP A 242 -5.06 27.12 -6.78
CA TRP A 242 -3.63 27.34 -6.93
C TRP A 242 -3.15 26.77 -8.26
N ARG A 243 -2.57 27.62 -9.12
CA ARG A 243 -2.06 27.21 -10.45
C ARG A 243 -3.08 26.46 -11.32
N GLY A 244 -4.35 26.78 -11.17
CA GLY A 244 -5.42 26.10 -11.92
C GLY A 244 -6.02 24.87 -11.23
N GLU A 245 -5.37 24.33 -10.20
CA GLU A 245 -5.83 23.18 -9.43
C GLU A 245 -6.59 23.59 -8.16
N ASN A 246 -7.52 22.75 -7.73
CA ASN A 246 -8.19 22.93 -6.45
C ASN A 246 -7.30 22.40 -5.31
N VAL A 247 -7.21 23.17 -4.23
CA VAL A 247 -6.49 22.82 -3.01
C VAL A 247 -7.41 23.04 -1.80
N ALA A 248 -7.17 22.33 -0.72
CA ALA A 248 -7.79 22.58 0.57
C ALA A 248 -6.86 23.47 1.41
N VAL A 249 -7.41 24.49 2.04
CA VAL A 249 -6.67 25.44 2.88
C VAL A 249 -7.29 25.47 4.25
N LYS A 250 -6.63 24.87 5.24
CA LYS A 250 -7.02 24.94 6.65
C LYS A 250 -6.36 26.18 7.25
N ILE A 251 -7.19 27.13 7.69
CA ILE A 251 -6.74 28.42 8.22
C ILE A 251 -6.90 28.38 9.74
N PHE A 252 -5.79 28.52 10.45
CA PHE A 252 -5.73 28.58 11.90
C PHE A 252 -5.61 30.04 12.34
N PRO A 253 -6.34 30.47 13.38
CA PRO A 253 -6.07 31.75 14.02
C PRO A 253 -4.71 31.72 14.72
N SER A 254 -4.05 32.85 14.86
CA SER A 254 -2.71 32.97 15.46
C SER A 254 -2.60 32.36 16.87
N ARG A 255 -3.68 32.37 17.66
CA ARG A 255 -3.73 31.71 18.97
C ARG A 255 -3.55 30.19 18.92
N GLU A 256 -3.80 29.57 17.76
CA GLU A 256 -3.69 28.12 17.53
C GLU A 256 -2.36 27.75 16.84
N GLU A 257 -1.33 28.59 16.95
CA GLU A 257 -0.02 28.38 16.33
C GLU A 257 0.59 27.02 16.69
N ARG A 258 0.46 26.59 17.94
CA ARG A 258 0.97 25.28 18.38
C ARG A 258 0.28 24.11 17.67
N SER A 259 -1.04 24.21 17.47
CA SER A 259 -1.83 23.20 16.78
C SER A 259 -1.45 23.14 15.30
N TRP A 260 -1.30 24.30 14.66
CA TRP A 260 -0.85 24.40 13.27
C TRP A 260 0.56 23.86 13.08
N PHE A 261 1.49 24.27 13.96
CA PHE A 261 2.88 23.82 13.91
C PHE A 261 2.97 22.30 14.04
N ARG A 262 2.24 21.73 15.02
CA ARG A 262 2.21 20.29 15.26
C ARG A 262 1.71 19.52 14.03
N GLU A 263 0.61 19.96 13.44
CA GLU A 263 0.04 19.29 12.27
C GLU A 263 0.99 19.38 11.07
N ALA A 264 1.57 20.54 10.83
CA ALA A 264 2.55 20.74 9.76
C ALA A 264 3.82 19.87 9.96
N GLU A 265 4.31 19.78 11.19
CA GLU A 265 5.47 18.95 11.56
C GLU A 265 5.21 17.45 11.30
N ILE A 266 4.02 16.95 11.65
CA ILE A 266 3.66 15.56 11.38
C ILE A 266 3.60 15.30 9.88
N TYR A 267 2.94 16.18 9.09
CA TYR A 267 2.87 16.01 7.63
C TYR A 267 4.24 16.05 6.94
N GLN A 268 5.23 16.72 7.51
CA GLN A 268 6.60 16.80 6.99
C GLN A 268 7.49 15.63 7.42
N THR A 269 6.94 14.68 8.18
CA THR A 269 7.70 13.47 8.56
C THR A 269 8.18 12.74 7.29
N VAL A 270 9.46 12.40 7.29
CA VAL A 270 10.11 11.68 6.18
C VAL A 270 9.34 10.40 5.86
N MET A 271 9.16 10.10 4.58
CA MET A 271 8.45 8.93 4.06
C MET A 271 6.98 8.79 4.52
N LEU A 272 6.36 9.86 5.04
CA LEU A 272 4.93 9.84 5.39
C LEU A 272 4.03 9.83 4.16
N ARG A 273 4.49 10.36 3.03
CA ARG A 273 3.69 10.46 1.80
C ARG A 273 3.24 9.08 1.32
N HIS A 274 1.93 8.89 1.23
CA HIS A 274 1.30 7.65 0.82
C HIS A 274 -0.04 7.95 0.14
N GLU A 275 -0.46 7.13 -0.81
CA GLU A 275 -1.71 7.33 -1.55
C GLU A 275 -2.97 7.40 -0.66
N ASN A 276 -2.94 6.77 0.51
CA ASN A 276 -4.04 6.76 1.47
C ASN A 276 -3.77 7.65 2.71
N ILE A 277 -2.85 8.58 2.60
CA ILE A 277 -2.65 9.70 3.53
C ILE A 277 -2.90 11.00 2.74
N LEU A 278 -3.57 11.96 3.34
CA LEU A 278 -3.85 13.25 2.70
C LEU A 278 -2.55 13.92 2.24
N GLY A 279 -2.49 14.30 0.97
CA GLY A 279 -1.31 14.93 0.39
C GLY A 279 -1.10 16.33 0.97
N PHE A 280 0.03 16.51 1.65
CA PHE A 280 0.50 17.80 2.15
C PHE A 280 1.23 18.56 1.05
N ILE A 281 0.89 19.84 0.87
CA ILE A 281 1.49 20.72 -0.14
C ILE A 281 2.43 21.70 0.55
N ALA A 282 1.93 22.47 1.54
CA ALA A 282 2.72 23.47 2.24
C ALA A 282 2.07 23.89 3.58
N ALA A 283 2.89 24.36 4.48
CA ALA A 283 2.48 25.20 5.61
C ALA A 283 3.05 26.61 5.38
N ASP A 284 2.23 27.63 5.53
CA ASP A 284 2.59 29.00 5.19
C ASP A 284 1.85 29.99 6.11
N ASN A 285 2.32 31.22 6.16
CA ASN A 285 1.63 32.29 6.85
C ASN A 285 1.14 33.36 5.85
N LYS A 286 0.01 33.95 6.14
CA LYS A 286 -0.57 35.02 5.33
C LYS A 286 -1.05 36.14 6.22
N ASP A 287 -0.48 37.31 6.02
CA ASP A 287 -0.99 38.54 6.62
C ASP A 287 -2.23 39.00 5.85
N ASN A 288 -3.33 39.27 6.55
CA ASN A 288 -4.56 39.83 5.99
C ASN A 288 -4.70 41.33 6.30
N GLY A 289 -3.64 42.00 6.77
CA GLY A 289 -3.60 43.41 7.12
C GLY A 289 -4.04 43.69 8.56
N THR A 290 -4.70 42.77 9.24
CA THR A 290 -5.17 42.91 10.64
C THR A 290 -4.48 41.93 11.58
N TRP A 291 -4.28 40.69 11.11
CA TRP A 291 -3.55 39.64 11.83
C TRP A 291 -2.96 38.62 10.86
N THR A 292 -1.96 37.90 11.32
CA THR A 292 -1.35 36.80 10.59
C THR A 292 -2.23 35.56 10.69
N GLN A 293 -2.61 34.99 9.57
CA GLN A 293 -3.26 33.69 9.42
C GLN A 293 -2.21 32.59 9.19
N LEU A 294 -2.38 31.45 9.82
CA LEU A 294 -1.53 30.29 9.65
C LEU A 294 -2.25 29.28 8.77
N TRP A 295 -1.66 28.99 7.62
CA TRP A 295 -2.29 28.18 6.57
C TRP A 295 -1.63 26.80 6.48
N LEU A 296 -2.44 25.75 6.44
CA LEU A 296 -2.05 24.41 6.07
C LEU A 296 -2.72 24.07 4.74
N ILE A 297 -1.93 23.80 3.72
CA ILE A 297 -2.38 23.60 2.35
C ILE A 297 -2.19 22.13 1.99
N THR A 298 -3.27 21.49 1.55
CA THR A 298 -3.32 20.05 1.23
C THR A 298 -4.07 19.81 -0.07
N ASP A 299 -4.04 18.58 -0.56
CA ASP A 299 -4.88 18.14 -1.67
C ASP A 299 -6.36 18.35 -1.34
N TYR A 300 -7.14 18.72 -2.35
CA TYR A 300 -8.58 18.85 -2.25
C TYR A 300 -9.26 17.60 -2.80
N HIS A 301 -10.18 17.04 -2.03
CA HIS A 301 -10.99 15.89 -2.44
C HIS A 301 -12.47 16.29 -2.50
N GLU A 302 -13.00 16.31 -3.72
CA GLU A 302 -14.37 16.78 -4.01
C GLU A 302 -15.46 15.92 -3.35
N CYS A 303 -15.20 14.63 -3.16
CA CYS A 303 -16.13 13.74 -2.47
C CYS A 303 -16.29 14.06 -0.97
N GLY A 304 -15.40 14.90 -0.39
CA GLY A 304 -15.46 15.31 1.00
C GLY A 304 -15.07 14.22 1.99
N SER A 305 -15.51 14.34 3.24
CA SER A 305 -15.23 13.34 4.25
C SER A 305 -16.02 12.04 4.03
N LEU A 306 -15.52 10.95 4.58
CA LEU A 306 -16.22 9.65 4.58
C LEU A 306 -17.59 9.77 5.28
N PHE A 307 -17.67 10.59 6.33
CA PHE A 307 -18.92 10.94 7.01
C PHE A 307 -19.93 11.53 6.02
N ASP A 308 -19.56 12.59 5.29
CA ASP A 308 -20.43 13.26 4.32
C ASP A 308 -20.78 12.34 3.15
N TYR A 309 -19.80 11.55 2.70
CA TYR A 309 -19.98 10.59 1.62
C TYR A 309 -21.00 9.51 1.97
N LEU A 310 -20.89 8.89 3.15
CA LEU A 310 -21.80 7.84 3.60
C LEU A 310 -23.20 8.36 3.91
N ASN A 311 -23.36 9.62 4.30
CA ASN A 311 -24.68 10.25 4.49
C ASN A 311 -25.46 10.32 3.17
N ARG A 312 -24.79 10.66 2.07
CA ARG A 312 -25.46 10.87 0.77
C ARG A 312 -25.41 9.66 -0.17
N THR A 313 -24.53 8.68 0.10
CA THR A 313 -24.24 7.58 -0.83
C THR A 313 -24.48 6.23 -0.18
N VAL A 314 -25.14 5.36 -0.93
CA VAL A 314 -25.24 3.93 -0.63
C VAL A 314 -24.07 3.23 -1.31
N VAL A 315 -23.43 2.30 -0.64
CA VAL A 315 -22.26 1.60 -1.18
C VAL A 315 -22.58 0.16 -1.55
N SER A 316 -22.01 -0.31 -2.65
CA SER A 316 -22.00 -1.74 -3.01
C SER A 316 -20.99 -2.49 -2.14
N ILE A 317 -20.99 -3.81 -2.19
CA ILE A 317 -20.00 -4.64 -1.50
C ILE A 317 -18.59 -4.30 -1.96
N SER A 318 -18.35 -4.18 -3.27
CA SER A 318 -17.05 -3.79 -3.83
C SER A 318 -16.62 -2.39 -3.36
N SER A 319 -17.55 -1.40 -3.37
CA SER A 319 -17.25 -0.05 -2.87
C SER A 319 -16.96 -0.05 -1.36
N MET A 320 -17.71 -0.82 -0.56
CA MET A 320 -17.47 -0.99 0.87
C MET A 320 -16.07 -1.54 1.13
N LEU A 321 -15.67 -2.58 0.41
CA LEU A 321 -14.34 -3.19 0.53
C LEU A 321 -13.25 -2.22 0.10
N LYS A 322 -13.45 -1.48 -0.99
CA LYS A 322 -12.51 -0.49 -1.52
C LYS A 322 -12.26 0.66 -0.54
N LEU A 323 -13.32 1.23 0.05
CA LEU A 323 -13.23 2.25 1.09
C LEU A 323 -12.51 1.71 2.33
N SER A 324 -12.90 0.53 2.81
CA SER A 324 -12.34 -0.10 4.01
C SER A 324 -10.85 -0.47 3.83
N LEU A 325 -10.50 -1.06 2.68
CA LEU A 325 -9.14 -1.46 2.37
C LEU A 325 -8.21 -0.24 2.26
N SER A 326 -8.61 0.78 1.49
CA SER A 326 -7.79 1.98 1.32
C SER A 326 -7.59 2.75 2.64
N ALA A 327 -8.62 2.88 3.47
CA ALA A 327 -8.48 3.47 4.81
C ALA A 327 -7.53 2.64 5.69
N SER A 328 -7.63 1.30 5.64
CA SER A 328 -6.72 0.41 6.38
C SER A 328 -5.27 0.49 5.89
N CYS A 329 -5.05 0.69 4.58
CA CYS A 329 -3.72 0.91 4.00
C CYS A 329 -3.09 2.20 4.56
N GLY A 330 -3.85 3.29 4.63
CA GLY A 330 -3.39 4.55 5.23
C GLY A 330 -3.03 4.39 6.71
N LEU A 331 -3.90 3.75 7.50
CA LEU A 331 -3.64 3.53 8.92
C LEU A 331 -2.46 2.57 9.15
N ALA A 332 -2.34 1.52 8.34
CA ALA A 332 -1.19 0.62 8.41
C ALA A 332 0.12 1.34 8.07
N HIS A 333 0.11 2.27 7.10
CA HIS A 333 1.28 3.09 6.77
C HIS A 333 1.65 4.04 7.91
N LEU A 334 0.66 4.67 8.58
CA LEU A 334 0.92 5.49 9.78
C LEU A 334 1.59 4.66 10.89
N HIS A 335 1.00 3.52 11.25
CA HIS A 335 1.47 2.67 12.35
C HIS A 335 2.78 1.95 12.05
N MET A 336 3.16 1.82 10.77
CA MET A 336 4.38 1.13 10.36
C MET A 336 5.59 2.04 10.59
N GLU A 337 6.59 1.48 11.25
CA GLU A 337 7.93 2.05 11.32
C GLU A 337 8.73 1.60 10.09
N ILE A 338 9.45 2.53 9.47
CA ILE A 338 10.37 2.22 8.37
C ILE A 338 11.76 2.58 8.86
N ILE A 339 12.59 1.56 9.07
CA ILE A 339 13.95 1.74 9.53
C ILE A 339 14.75 2.47 8.46
N GLY A 340 15.44 3.53 8.85
CA GLY A 340 16.35 4.27 7.99
C GLY A 340 17.61 3.47 7.67
N THR A 341 18.36 3.96 6.71
CA THR A 341 19.73 3.51 6.41
C THR A 341 20.72 4.59 6.89
N GLU A 342 22.03 4.30 6.85
CA GLU A 342 23.07 5.30 7.19
C GLU A 342 22.95 6.60 6.37
N VAL A 343 22.34 6.53 5.18
CA VAL A 343 22.21 7.66 4.25
C VAL A 343 20.82 8.32 4.30
N HIS A 344 19.78 7.59 4.71
CA HIS A 344 18.39 8.08 4.66
C HIS A 344 17.70 7.89 6.01
N ALA A 345 17.11 8.97 6.51
CA ALA A 345 16.29 8.91 7.71
C ALA A 345 15.07 8.00 7.49
N GLY A 346 14.75 7.18 8.49
CA GLY A 346 13.56 6.32 8.49
C GLY A 346 12.29 7.09 8.82
N LYS A 347 11.14 6.40 8.72
CA LYS A 347 9.84 6.91 9.15
C LYS A 347 9.52 6.36 10.53
N PRO A 348 9.30 7.20 11.55
CA PRO A 348 8.80 6.74 12.83
C PRO A 348 7.39 6.17 12.69
N ALA A 349 7.00 5.28 13.59
CA ALA A 349 5.62 4.90 13.73
C ALA A 349 4.81 6.10 14.25
N ILE A 350 3.59 6.27 13.72
CA ILE A 350 2.69 7.39 14.07
C ILE A 350 1.33 6.83 14.44
N ALA A 351 0.77 7.28 15.58
CA ALA A 351 -0.61 7.01 15.97
C ALA A 351 -1.45 8.28 15.80
N HIS A 352 -2.67 8.13 15.28
CA HIS A 352 -3.53 9.24 14.86
C HIS A 352 -4.23 9.96 16.03
N ARG A 353 -4.75 9.21 16.99
CA ARG A 353 -5.44 9.63 18.22
C ARG A 353 -6.81 10.32 18.05
N ASP A 354 -7.25 10.62 16.85
CA ASP A 354 -8.62 11.13 16.57
C ASP A 354 -9.18 10.53 15.27
N LEU A 355 -9.03 9.21 15.09
CA LEU A 355 -9.54 8.54 13.92
C LEU A 355 -11.07 8.46 13.96
N LYS A 356 -11.71 8.95 12.92
CA LYS A 356 -13.18 8.98 12.74
C LYS A 356 -13.51 9.19 11.27
N SER A 357 -14.76 8.94 10.87
CA SER A 357 -15.21 9.12 9.49
C SER A 357 -15.06 10.55 8.96
N LYS A 358 -15.12 11.58 9.82
CA LYS A 358 -14.88 12.99 9.45
C LYS A 358 -13.42 13.29 9.10
N ASN A 359 -12.46 12.51 9.63
CA ASN A 359 -11.02 12.67 9.40
C ASN A 359 -10.47 11.72 8.33
N ILE A 360 -11.36 11.06 7.59
CA ILE A 360 -11.03 10.25 6.42
C ILE A 360 -11.72 10.89 5.21
N LEU A 361 -10.98 11.19 4.15
CA LEU A 361 -11.51 11.80 2.94
C LEU A 361 -11.67 10.76 1.84
N VAL A 362 -12.71 10.91 1.02
CA VAL A 362 -12.98 10.04 -0.13
C VAL A 362 -12.50 10.71 -1.41
N LYS A 363 -11.68 9.99 -2.18
CA LYS A 363 -11.15 10.43 -3.46
C LYS A 363 -12.11 10.09 -4.60
N ASN A 364 -11.99 10.77 -5.75
CA ASN A 364 -12.86 10.57 -6.91
C ASN A 364 -12.81 9.13 -7.47
N ASN A 365 -11.71 8.41 -7.24
CA ASN A 365 -11.59 7.00 -7.61
C ASN A 365 -12.27 6.04 -6.62
N GLY A 366 -12.94 6.53 -5.58
CA GLY A 366 -13.62 5.73 -4.56
C GLY A 366 -12.69 5.12 -3.49
N THR A 367 -11.43 5.57 -3.40
CA THR A 367 -10.52 5.20 -2.31
C THR A 367 -10.49 6.26 -1.23
N CYS A 368 -10.01 5.92 -0.04
CA CYS A 368 -9.87 6.84 1.08
C CYS A 368 -8.43 7.33 1.28
N CYS A 369 -8.30 8.50 1.92
CA CYS A 369 -7.06 8.94 2.54
C CYS A 369 -7.34 9.49 3.95
N ILE A 370 -6.42 9.21 4.89
CA ILE A 370 -6.49 9.68 6.28
C ILE A 370 -6.00 11.13 6.33
N ALA A 371 -6.69 11.97 7.09
CA ALA A 371 -6.47 13.41 7.22
C ALA A 371 -6.50 13.83 8.69
N ASP A 372 -6.18 15.10 8.95
CA ASP A 372 -6.22 15.76 10.30
C ASP A 372 -5.28 15.10 11.31
N LEU A 373 -3.97 15.22 11.06
CA LEU A 373 -2.91 14.67 11.91
C LEU A 373 -2.51 15.59 13.09
N GLY A 374 -3.31 16.62 13.41
CA GLY A 374 -2.99 17.60 14.44
C GLY A 374 -2.90 17.03 15.87
N LEU A 375 -3.50 15.88 16.14
CA LEU A 375 -3.41 15.16 17.42
C LEU A 375 -2.48 13.95 17.37
N ALA A 376 -1.85 13.67 16.23
CA ALA A 376 -1.00 12.51 16.06
C ALA A 376 0.26 12.57 16.92
N VAL A 377 0.76 11.40 17.31
CA VAL A 377 1.98 11.22 18.09
C VAL A 377 2.95 10.31 17.35
N ARG A 378 4.25 10.60 17.49
CA ARG A 378 5.33 9.83 16.91
C ARG A 378 6.04 8.99 17.97
N HIS A 379 6.52 7.84 17.58
CA HIS A 379 7.43 7.03 18.37
C HIS A 379 8.86 7.52 18.14
N ASP A 380 9.55 7.88 19.20
CA ASP A 380 11.00 8.12 19.14
C ASP A 380 11.72 6.82 19.45
N ILE A 381 12.31 6.23 18.42
CA ILE A 381 12.99 4.93 18.48
C ILE A 381 14.25 5.01 19.36
N ALA A 382 14.96 6.15 19.32
CA ALA A 382 16.24 6.30 20.02
C ALA A 382 16.05 6.30 21.55
N THR A 383 14.94 6.86 22.01
CA THR A 383 14.62 7.00 23.44
C THR A 383 13.53 6.05 23.91
N ASP A 384 12.93 5.27 22.99
CA ASP A 384 11.71 4.46 23.21
C ASP A 384 10.61 5.28 23.91
N SER A 385 10.45 6.53 23.48
CA SER A 385 9.50 7.46 24.05
C SER A 385 8.42 7.90 23.05
N VAL A 386 7.36 8.48 23.55
CA VAL A 386 6.26 9.00 22.76
C VAL A 386 6.26 10.52 22.83
N ASP A 387 6.30 11.16 21.65
CA ASP A 387 6.21 12.61 21.53
C ASP A 387 4.77 13.08 21.75
N ILE A 388 4.38 13.26 23.02
CA ILE A 388 3.01 13.61 23.42
C ILE A 388 2.94 15.09 23.79
N ALA A 389 1.99 15.82 23.17
CA ALA A 389 1.59 17.13 23.67
C ALA A 389 0.91 16.97 25.05
N PRO A 390 0.99 17.97 25.93
CA PRO A 390 0.60 17.87 27.36
C PRO A 390 -0.92 17.76 27.61
N ASN A 391 -1.64 17.00 26.79
CA ASN A 391 -3.07 16.77 26.94
C ASN A 391 -3.38 15.27 26.75
N ASN A 392 -3.73 14.60 27.84
CA ASN A 392 -3.92 13.15 27.89
C ASN A 392 -5.26 12.69 27.30
N ARG A 393 -6.31 13.52 27.40
CA ARG A 393 -7.66 13.23 26.87
C ARG A 393 -7.94 14.06 25.64
N VAL A 394 -7.45 13.59 24.50
CA VAL A 394 -7.72 14.21 23.20
C VAL A 394 -8.45 13.24 22.28
N GLY A 395 -9.18 13.78 21.34
CA GLY A 395 -9.94 13.03 20.36
C GLY A 395 -11.45 13.23 20.51
N THR A 396 -12.20 12.57 19.65
CA THR A 396 -13.66 12.63 19.60
C THR A 396 -14.25 11.58 20.53
N LYS A 397 -14.94 12.00 21.58
CA LYS A 397 -15.44 11.15 22.68
C LYS A 397 -16.10 9.85 22.20
N ARG A 398 -16.95 9.93 21.17
CA ARG A 398 -17.68 8.80 20.58
C ARG A 398 -16.79 7.69 20.03
N TYR A 399 -15.55 8.02 19.62
CA TYR A 399 -14.61 7.07 19.03
C TYR A 399 -13.48 6.65 20.00
N MET A 400 -13.49 7.18 21.23
CA MET A 400 -12.48 6.84 22.24
C MET A 400 -12.57 5.38 22.65
N ALA A 401 -11.44 4.73 22.74
CA ALA A 401 -11.32 3.37 23.24
C ALA A 401 -11.58 3.31 24.76
N PRO A 402 -11.98 2.13 25.31
CA PRO A 402 -12.26 2.00 26.75
C PRO A 402 -11.12 2.53 27.62
N GLU A 403 -9.89 2.15 27.34
CA GLU A 403 -8.70 2.56 28.10
C GLU A 403 -8.40 4.07 28.02
N VAL A 404 -8.93 4.76 27.02
CA VAL A 404 -8.86 6.23 26.92
C VAL A 404 -9.95 6.89 27.73
N LEU A 405 -11.17 6.31 27.73
CA LEU A 405 -12.32 6.82 28.46
C LEU A 405 -12.14 6.67 29.98
N ASP A 406 -11.59 5.57 30.44
CA ASP A 406 -11.35 5.29 31.87
C ASP A 406 -9.95 5.69 32.36
N GLU A 407 -9.14 6.33 31.49
CA GLU A 407 -7.77 6.81 31.77
C GLU A 407 -6.75 5.72 32.12
N SER A 408 -7.05 4.47 31.85
CA SER A 408 -6.13 3.34 32.09
C SER A 408 -5.07 3.15 31.02
N ILE A 409 -5.12 3.98 29.95
CA ILE A 409 -4.13 3.91 28.87
C ILE A 409 -2.70 4.17 29.36
N ASN A 410 -1.77 3.29 29.01
CA ASN A 410 -0.37 3.52 29.29
C ASN A 410 0.21 4.55 28.31
N MET A 411 0.43 5.78 28.81
CA MET A 411 0.92 6.92 28.02
C MET A 411 2.41 6.84 27.67
N THR A 412 3.18 5.99 28.34
CA THR A 412 4.62 5.83 28.05
C THR A 412 4.87 4.76 26.98
N HIS A 413 3.87 3.98 26.64
CA HIS A 413 4.01 2.88 25.69
C HIS A 413 3.30 3.19 24.38
N PHE A 414 4.06 3.39 23.31
CA PHE A 414 3.52 3.79 21.98
C PHE A 414 2.46 2.84 21.43
N GLU A 415 2.60 1.53 21.67
CA GLU A 415 1.65 0.51 21.21
C GLU A 415 0.22 0.75 21.74
N SER A 416 0.06 1.39 22.92
CA SER A 416 -1.23 1.73 23.49
C SER A 416 -2.05 2.66 22.57
N PHE A 417 -1.39 3.61 21.93
CA PHE A 417 -2.04 4.56 21.01
C PHE A 417 -2.46 3.89 19.71
N LYS A 418 -1.63 2.98 19.17
CA LYS A 418 -2.00 2.20 17.98
C LYS A 418 -3.23 1.33 18.24
N ARG A 419 -3.31 0.70 19.41
CA ARG A 419 -4.47 -0.10 19.81
C ARG A 419 -5.74 0.74 19.98
N ALA A 420 -5.63 1.97 20.47
CA ALA A 420 -6.75 2.91 20.55
C ALA A 420 -7.23 3.33 19.14
N ASP A 421 -6.31 3.60 18.20
CA ASP A 421 -6.65 3.87 16.81
C ASP A 421 -7.37 2.67 16.15
N VAL A 422 -6.94 1.44 16.44
CA VAL A 422 -7.60 0.23 15.93
C VAL A 422 -9.04 0.11 16.43
N TYR A 423 -9.29 0.45 17.70
CA TYR A 423 -10.64 0.51 18.22
C TYR A 423 -11.51 1.49 17.44
N ALA A 424 -11.05 2.72 17.26
CA ALA A 424 -11.74 3.77 16.51
C ALA A 424 -11.97 3.32 15.04
N PHE A 425 -10.98 2.67 14.43
CA PHE A 425 -11.10 2.13 13.08
C PHE A 425 -12.19 1.06 12.97
N GLY A 426 -12.35 0.20 13.97
CA GLY A 426 -13.46 -0.76 14.05
C GLY A 426 -14.83 -0.09 13.97
N LEU A 427 -14.99 1.09 14.60
CA LEU A 427 -16.21 1.89 14.53
C LEU A 427 -16.41 2.49 13.12
N VAL A 428 -15.33 2.97 12.48
CA VAL A 428 -15.40 3.45 11.09
C VAL A 428 -15.80 2.33 10.12
N LEU A 429 -15.26 1.12 10.29
CA LEU A 429 -15.67 -0.04 9.49
C LEU A 429 -17.17 -0.34 9.64
N TRP A 430 -17.71 -0.17 10.85
CA TRP A 430 -19.14 -0.32 11.09
C TRP A 430 -19.98 0.74 10.33
N GLU A 431 -19.55 2.00 10.34
CA GLU A 431 -20.21 3.08 9.58
C GLU A 431 -20.27 2.76 8.07
N ILE A 432 -19.14 2.32 7.49
CA ILE A 432 -19.07 1.94 6.07
C ILE A 432 -19.99 0.76 5.78
N THR A 433 -19.92 -0.29 6.60
CA THR A 433 -20.65 -1.54 6.38
C THR A 433 -22.17 -1.33 6.55
N ARG A 434 -22.58 -0.46 7.46
CA ARG A 434 -23.99 -0.10 7.66
C ARG A 434 -24.64 0.47 6.39
N ARG A 435 -23.87 1.21 5.58
CA ARG A 435 -24.35 1.79 4.32
C ARG A 435 -24.27 0.84 3.12
N CYS A 436 -23.83 -0.41 3.35
CA CYS A 436 -23.76 -1.40 2.29
C CYS A 436 -25.16 -1.93 1.91
N SER A 437 -25.50 -1.86 0.61
CA SER A 437 -26.71 -2.46 0.07
C SER A 437 -26.57 -3.98 -0.01
N LEU A 438 -27.50 -4.69 0.58
CA LEU A 438 -27.59 -6.15 0.51
C LEU A 438 -29.02 -6.55 0.13
N GLY A 439 -29.21 -7.18 -1.03
CA GLY A 439 -30.52 -7.59 -1.53
C GLY A 439 -31.54 -6.44 -1.65
N GLY A 440 -31.08 -5.23 -1.96
CA GLY A 440 -31.91 -4.03 -2.06
C GLY A 440 -32.22 -3.35 -0.71
N ILE A 441 -31.83 -3.95 0.42
CA ILE A 441 -32.02 -3.38 1.75
C ILE A 441 -30.81 -2.51 2.09
N VAL A 442 -31.08 -1.26 2.48
CA VAL A 442 -30.09 -0.27 2.89
C VAL A 442 -30.50 0.33 4.22
N GLU A 443 -29.57 0.44 5.16
CA GLU A 443 -29.80 1.18 6.40
C GLU A 443 -29.43 2.65 6.23
N GLU A 444 -30.13 3.52 6.93
CA GLU A 444 -29.74 4.92 7.01
C GLU A 444 -28.40 5.07 7.73
N TYR A 445 -27.65 6.12 7.34
CA TYR A 445 -26.42 6.45 8.02
C TYR A 445 -26.70 6.83 9.47
N GLN A 446 -25.92 6.27 10.38
CA GLN A 446 -25.92 6.59 11.78
C GLN A 446 -24.49 6.61 12.33
N LEU A 447 -24.25 7.42 13.33
CA LEU A 447 -23.01 7.40 14.08
C LEU A 447 -22.95 6.17 15.02
N PRO A 448 -21.75 5.64 15.32
CA PRO A 448 -21.62 4.58 16.32
C PRO A 448 -22.32 4.96 17.65
N PHE A 449 -23.03 4.01 18.27
CA PHE A 449 -23.80 4.21 19.52
C PHE A 449 -24.94 5.24 19.42
N TYR A 450 -25.48 5.49 18.22
CA TYR A 450 -26.55 6.47 17.99
C TYR A 450 -27.81 6.23 18.83
N ASP A 451 -28.06 4.98 19.18
CA ASP A 451 -29.20 4.47 19.95
C ASP A 451 -28.97 4.45 21.48
N LEU A 452 -27.74 4.70 21.90
CA LEU A 452 -27.34 4.59 23.33
C LEU A 452 -26.92 5.93 23.96
N VAL A 453 -26.51 6.90 23.14
CA VAL A 453 -26.00 8.21 23.62
C VAL A 453 -26.50 9.34 22.72
N PRO A 454 -26.61 10.58 23.24
CA PRO A 454 -27.01 11.74 22.44
C PRO A 454 -26.01 12.08 21.33
N SER A 455 -26.36 13.02 20.45
CA SER A 455 -25.53 13.41 19.29
C SER A 455 -24.14 13.95 19.70
N ASP A 456 -24.03 14.68 20.79
CA ASP A 456 -22.75 15.10 21.40
C ASP A 456 -22.67 14.56 22.83
N PRO A 457 -22.21 13.31 23.01
CA PRO A 457 -22.17 12.69 24.33
C PRO A 457 -21.08 13.30 25.22
N SER A 458 -21.32 13.29 26.52
CA SER A 458 -20.28 13.56 27.51
C SER A 458 -19.29 12.40 27.60
N LEU A 459 -18.17 12.63 28.33
CA LEU A 459 -17.20 11.55 28.59
C LEU A 459 -17.81 10.48 29.49
N GLU A 460 -18.61 10.88 30.46
CA GLU A 460 -19.29 10.01 31.43
C GLU A 460 -20.31 9.11 30.75
N GLU A 461 -21.12 9.64 29.82
CA GLU A 461 -22.07 8.84 29.01
C GLU A 461 -21.33 7.81 28.15
N MET A 462 -20.25 8.21 27.49
CA MET A 462 -19.46 7.26 26.71
C MET A 462 -18.76 6.21 27.58
N ARG A 463 -18.21 6.64 28.74
CA ARG A 463 -17.58 5.72 29.70
C ARG A 463 -18.58 4.67 30.20
N LYS A 464 -19.78 5.11 30.59
CA LYS A 464 -20.84 4.21 31.05
C LYS A 464 -21.13 3.15 29.96
N VAL A 465 -21.42 3.58 28.73
CA VAL A 465 -21.81 2.65 27.63
C VAL A 465 -20.66 1.73 27.24
N VAL A 466 -19.44 2.26 27.12
CA VAL A 466 -18.30 1.53 26.52
C VAL A 466 -17.53 0.73 27.55
N CYS A 467 -17.33 1.27 28.78
CA CYS A 467 -16.49 0.65 29.81
C CYS A 467 -17.32 -0.15 30.81
N ASP A 468 -18.38 0.46 31.38
CA ASP A 468 -19.18 -0.16 32.43
C ASP A 468 -20.14 -1.21 31.85
N ASP A 469 -20.99 -0.80 30.90
CA ASP A 469 -21.98 -1.66 30.22
C ASP A 469 -21.36 -2.54 29.11
N LYS A 470 -20.14 -2.24 28.68
CA LYS A 470 -19.38 -2.94 27.63
C LYS A 470 -20.14 -3.06 26.29
N HIS A 471 -21.03 -2.13 26.01
CA HIS A 471 -21.76 -2.10 24.77
C HIS A 471 -20.86 -1.80 23.57
N ARG A 472 -21.24 -2.32 22.41
CA ARG A 472 -20.65 -2.05 21.08
C ARG A 472 -21.77 -1.86 20.08
N PRO A 473 -21.54 -1.17 18.95
CA PRO A 473 -22.58 -1.00 17.92
C PRO A 473 -23.14 -2.34 17.46
N ALA A 474 -24.47 -2.38 17.30
CA ALA A 474 -25.16 -3.60 16.90
C ALA A 474 -24.72 -4.07 15.51
N ILE A 475 -24.52 -5.38 15.36
CA ILE A 475 -24.25 -6.06 14.09
C ILE A 475 -25.53 -6.76 13.66
N PRO A 476 -26.21 -6.29 12.59
CA PRO A 476 -27.47 -6.89 12.13
C PRO A 476 -27.27 -8.34 11.67
N ASN A 477 -28.22 -9.21 11.99
CA ASN A 477 -28.16 -10.63 11.61
C ASN A 477 -28.02 -10.84 10.10
N ARG A 478 -28.60 -9.96 9.28
CA ARG A 478 -28.50 -10.03 7.82
C ARG A 478 -27.08 -9.93 7.29
N TRP A 479 -26.12 -9.34 8.04
CA TRP A 479 -24.72 -9.31 7.62
C TRP A 479 -24.09 -10.71 7.60
N HIS A 480 -24.69 -11.68 8.28
CA HIS A 480 -24.25 -13.07 8.25
C HIS A 480 -24.63 -13.82 6.96
N SER A 481 -25.54 -13.27 6.14
CA SER A 481 -25.97 -13.90 4.88
C SER A 481 -24.97 -13.75 3.73
N HIS A 482 -24.02 -12.81 3.82
CA HIS A 482 -23.00 -12.58 2.79
C HIS A 482 -21.59 -12.74 3.37
N GLU A 483 -20.70 -13.45 2.66
CA GLU A 483 -19.35 -13.77 3.14
C GLU A 483 -18.55 -12.52 3.52
N SER A 484 -18.50 -11.53 2.61
CA SER A 484 -17.73 -10.29 2.84
C SER A 484 -18.23 -9.52 4.06
N LEU A 485 -19.58 -9.44 4.26
CA LEU A 485 -20.16 -8.78 5.44
C LEU A 485 -19.90 -9.58 6.73
N ARG A 486 -19.89 -10.91 6.66
CA ARG A 486 -19.54 -11.79 7.78
C ARG A 486 -18.08 -11.59 8.23
N VAL A 487 -17.17 -11.46 7.27
CA VAL A 487 -15.76 -11.14 7.57
C VAL A 487 -15.65 -9.73 8.13
N MET A 488 -16.36 -8.73 7.58
CA MET A 488 -16.39 -7.37 8.12
C MET A 488 -16.88 -7.37 9.57
N ALA A 489 -17.97 -8.08 9.87
CA ALA A 489 -18.50 -8.17 11.23
C ALA A 489 -17.50 -8.82 12.22
N ARG A 490 -16.74 -9.83 11.78
CA ARG A 490 -15.67 -10.42 12.59
C ARG A 490 -14.54 -9.45 12.82
N LEU A 491 -14.05 -8.77 11.76
CA LEU A 491 -12.99 -7.75 11.88
C LEU A 491 -13.37 -6.65 12.87
N MET A 492 -14.60 -6.12 12.80
CA MET A 492 -15.06 -5.09 13.73
C MET A 492 -15.00 -5.60 15.18
N LYS A 493 -15.52 -6.82 15.45
CA LYS A 493 -15.49 -7.42 16.79
C LYS A 493 -14.06 -7.54 17.32
N GLU A 494 -13.11 -7.94 16.47
CA GLU A 494 -11.71 -8.09 16.84
C GLU A 494 -10.99 -6.73 16.98
N CYS A 495 -11.44 -5.66 16.29
CA CYS A 495 -10.91 -4.31 16.45
C CYS A 495 -11.35 -3.65 17.76
N TRP A 496 -12.59 -3.88 18.21
CA TRP A 496 -13.14 -3.20 19.37
C TRP A 496 -13.24 -4.04 20.65
N TYR A 497 -12.39 -5.08 20.77
CA TYR A 497 -12.26 -5.80 22.02
C TYR A 497 -12.02 -4.83 23.18
N HIS A 498 -12.60 -5.14 24.34
CA HIS A 498 -12.40 -4.36 25.56
C HIS A 498 -10.93 -4.37 25.97
N ASN A 499 -10.32 -5.58 26.00
CA ASN A 499 -8.88 -5.70 26.20
C ASN A 499 -8.12 -5.21 24.96
N ALA A 500 -7.40 -4.11 25.11
CA ALA A 500 -6.62 -3.50 24.04
C ALA A 500 -5.57 -4.45 23.43
N ALA A 501 -4.95 -5.32 24.26
CA ALA A 501 -3.92 -6.26 23.80
C ALA A 501 -4.47 -7.38 22.92
N ALA A 502 -5.78 -7.66 22.97
CA ALA A 502 -6.45 -8.67 22.15
C ALA A 502 -6.87 -8.15 20.77
N ARG A 503 -6.78 -6.83 20.52
CA ARG A 503 -7.16 -6.22 19.24
C ARG A 503 -6.18 -6.59 18.14
N LEU A 504 -6.69 -6.59 16.90
CA LEU A 504 -5.88 -6.81 15.70
C LEU A 504 -4.84 -5.69 15.51
N THR A 505 -3.76 -6.02 14.80
CA THR A 505 -2.88 -4.99 14.23
C THR A 505 -3.45 -4.46 12.91
N THR A 506 -3.13 -3.22 12.57
CA THR A 506 -3.56 -2.61 11.29
C THR A 506 -3.09 -3.40 10.07
N LEU A 507 -1.91 -3.99 10.12
CA LEU A 507 -1.39 -4.86 9.07
C LEU A 507 -2.26 -6.11 8.89
N ARG A 508 -2.73 -6.72 9.99
CA ARG A 508 -3.64 -7.89 9.92
C ARG A 508 -4.98 -7.50 9.31
N ILE A 509 -5.53 -6.35 9.71
CA ILE A 509 -6.78 -5.81 9.15
C ILE A 509 -6.63 -5.60 7.64
N LYS A 510 -5.57 -4.90 7.20
CA LYS A 510 -5.25 -4.68 5.78
C LYS A 510 -5.18 -5.99 5.00
N LYS A 511 -4.43 -6.99 5.48
CA LYS A 511 -4.29 -8.29 4.81
C LYS A 511 -5.63 -9.03 4.68
N THR A 512 -6.47 -9.00 5.72
CA THR A 512 -7.80 -9.63 5.68
C THR A 512 -8.71 -8.92 4.69
N LEU A 513 -8.74 -7.57 4.69
CA LEU A 513 -9.54 -6.79 3.73
C LEU A 513 -9.07 -6.99 2.28
N ALA A 514 -7.76 -7.05 2.04
CA ALA A 514 -7.22 -7.35 0.71
C ALA A 514 -7.62 -8.75 0.23
N SER A 515 -7.57 -9.76 1.11
CA SER A 515 -7.98 -11.12 0.77
C SER A 515 -9.44 -11.21 0.34
N ILE A 516 -10.36 -10.56 1.07
CA ILE A 516 -11.79 -10.60 0.71
C ILE A 516 -12.10 -9.73 -0.51
N ALA A 517 -11.38 -8.62 -0.72
CA ALA A 517 -11.54 -7.79 -1.91
C ALA A 517 -11.15 -8.58 -3.17
N ASN A 518 -10.00 -9.25 -3.16
CA ASN A 518 -9.57 -10.11 -4.27
C ASN A 518 -10.55 -11.26 -4.54
N GLN A 519 -11.13 -11.88 -3.48
CA GLN A 519 -12.15 -12.92 -3.65
C GLN A 519 -13.44 -12.38 -4.26
N GLU A 520 -13.81 -11.15 -3.96
CA GLU A 520 -15.02 -10.52 -4.51
C GLU A 520 -14.81 -10.12 -5.97
N ASP A 521 -13.65 -9.57 -6.33
CA ASP A 521 -13.29 -9.23 -7.71
C ASP A 521 -13.22 -10.46 -8.63
N MET A 522 -12.86 -11.65 -8.10
CA MET A 522 -12.87 -12.91 -8.84
C MET A 522 -14.28 -13.50 -9.05
N LYS A 523 -15.32 -12.98 -8.37
CA LYS A 523 -16.71 -13.41 -8.55
C LYS A 523 -17.47 -12.61 -9.60
N ILE A 524 -16.89 -11.52 -10.10
CA ILE A 524 -17.43 -10.68 -11.17
C ILE A 524 -16.87 -11.16 -12.49
#